data_d6261a0df2300488a0f0e1bd99f8be35
#
_entry.id   d6261a0df2300488a0f0e1bd99f8be35
#
_cell.length_a   1.000
_cell.length_b   1.000
_cell.length_c   1.000
_cell.angle_alpha   90.00
_cell.angle_beta   90.00
_cell.angle_gamma   90.00
#
_symmetry.space_group_name_H-M   'P 1'
#
loop_
_entity.id
_entity.type
_entity.pdbx_description
1 polymer ?
#
loop_
_entity_poly.entity_id
_entity_poly.type
_entity_poly.pdbx_seq_one_letter_code
_entity_poly.pdbx_strand_id
1 'polypeptide(L)'
;MRHSPHYEQIPFEIPDNWVWVKIDEINKFKSKTVNPQNSPTDQFELYSVPTFETGEPEFPYGKDVASSKVEVEEGDVLLCKINPHLNRVWRVKRRMAQMKLLASSEWIVIRANEIIPEYLVLTMQSPYFRELMMSNVSGVGGSLMRAQPTFVKQYMIPIPPVREQERIIEKVAQFNLYIDTIASTLP
;
A
#
# COMPACT_ATOMS: atom_id res chain seq x y z
N MET A 1 2.04 37.80 -10.14
CA MET A 1 2.91 36.98 -9.27
C MET A 1 2.05 35.85 -8.71
N ARG A 2 2.23 34.63 -9.18
CA ARG A 2 1.50 33.45 -8.65
C ARG A 2 2.28 32.99 -7.41
N HIS A 3 1.67 33.04 -6.24
CA HIS A 3 2.24 32.42 -5.05
C HIS A 3 2.26 30.92 -5.25
N SER A 4 3.45 30.35 -5.46
CA SER A 4 3.67 28.91 -5.34
C SER A 4 3.50 28.53 -3.87
N PRO A 5 2.72 27.48 -3.54
CA PRO A 5 2.68 26.97 -2.17
C PRO A 5 4.08 26.56 -1.72
N HIS A 6 4.43 26.86 -0.49
CA HIS A 6 5.71 26.49 0.12
C HIS A 6 5.90 24.97 0.17
N TYR A 7 6.47 24.39 -0.87
CA TYR A 7 7.06 23.05 -0.81
C TYR A 7 8.51 23.23 -0.31
N GLU A 8 8.69 23.20 0.98
CA GLU A 8 9.99 23.46 1.59
C GLU A 8 11.06 22.40 1.29
N GLN A 9 10.75 21.26 0.66
CA GLN A 9 11.75 20.34 0.10
C GLN A 9 11.13 19.41 -0.94
N ILE A 10 11.28 19.73 -2.20
CA ILE A 10 11.03 18.78 -3.31
C ILE A 10 12.16 17.74 -3.24
N PRO A 11 11.86 16.43 -3.09
CA PRO A 11 12.88 15.40 -2.89
C PRO A 11 13.85 15.23 -4.07
N PHE A 12 13.33 15.39 -5.30
CA PHE A 12 14.08 15.34 -6.55
C PHE A 12 13.25 15.99 -7.67
N GLU A 13 13.89 16.30 -8.79
CA GLU A 13 13.21 16.86 -9.96
C GLU A 13 12.32 15.79 -10.63
N ILE A 14 11.12 16.22 -11.04
CA ILE A 14 10.17 15.41 -11.79
C ILE A 14 9.84 16.13 -13.12
N PRO A 15 9.35 15.42 -14.15
CA PRO A 15 8.88 16.06 -15.39
C PRO A 15 7.83 17.15 -15.14
N ASP A 16 7.81 18.19 -15.96
CA ASP A 16 6.93 19.36 -15.80
C ASP A 16 5.45 19.04 -15.74
N ASN A 17 5.03 17.92 -16.33
CA ASN A 17 3.65 17.45 -16.35
C ASN A 17 3.30 16.51 -15.18
N TRP A 18 4.24 16.27 -14.25
CA TRP A 18 4.00 15.52 -13.03
C TRP A 18 3.74 16.49 -11.86
N VAL A 19 3.11 15.99 -10.81
CA VAL A 19 2.87 16.77 -9.61
C VAL A 19 3.30 16.02 -8.36
N TRP A 20 3.87 16.73 -7.40
CA TRP A 20 4.09 16.22 -6.06
C TRP A 20 2.82 16.39 -5.23
N VAL A 21 2.34 15.31 -4.59
CA VAL A 21 1.17 15.34 -3.71
C VAL A 21 1.47 14.65 -2.39
N LYS A 22 0.86 15.10 -1.32
CA LYS A 22 0.89 14.39 -0.04
C LYS A 22 -0.10 13.22 -0.06
N ILE A 23 0.27 12.14 0.63
CA ILE A 23 -0.63 10.98 0.77
C ILE A 23 -1.97 11.40 1.37
N ASP A 24 -1.99 12.30 2.34
CA ASP A 24 -3.24 12.78 2.97
C ASP A 24 -4.18 13.52 1.99
N GLU A 25 -3.65 14.14 0.94
CA GLU A 25 -4.45 14.85 -0.07
C GLU A 25 -5.21 13.89 -0.98
N ILE A 26 -4.62 12.73 -1.27
CA ILE A 26 -5.20 11.71 -2.18
C ILE A 26 -5.95 10.61 -1.44
N ASN A 27 -5.66 10.35 -0.17
CA ASN A 27 -6.26 9.24 0.56
C ASN A 27 -7.70 9.55 0.98
N LYS A 28 -8.65 8.92 0.32
CA LYS A 28 -10.10 9.02 0.60
C LYS A 28 -10.60 7.91 1.55
N PHE A 29 -9.71 7.08 2.05
CA PHE A 29 -10.07 5.99 2.94
C PHE A 29 -10.63 6.50 4.27
N LYS A 30 -11.80 5.97 4.65
CA LYS A 30 -12.42 6.20 5.94
C LYS A 30 -12.47 4.87 6.68
N SER A 31 -11.73 4.78 7.78
CA SER A 31 -11.62 3.54 8.55
C SER A 31 -12.97 3.10 9.12
N LYS A 32 -13.34 1.86 8.82
CA LYS A 32 -14.49 1.17 9.40
C LYS A 32 -14.01 -0.11 10.05
N THR A 33 -14.12 -0.17 11.37
CA THR A 33 -13.72 -1.35 12.13
C THR A 33 -14.85 -2.38 12.14
N VAL A 34 -14.48 -3.63 11.92
CA VAL A 34 -15.37 -4.80 11.94
C VAL A 34 -14.83 -5.79 12.96
N ASN A 35 -15.70 -6.29 13.83
CA ASN A 35 -15.39 -7.47 14.66
C ASN A 35 -16.00 -8.71 13.98
N PRO A 36 -15.19 -9.58 13.35
CA PRO A 36 -15.70 -10.74 12.63
C PRO A 36 -16.43 -11.74 13.52
N GLN A 37 -16.10 -11.80 14.82
CA GLN A 37 -16.78 -12.67 15.79
C GLN A 37 -18.25 -12.36 15.96
N ASN A 38 -18.71 -11.15 15.58
CA ASN A 38 -20.14 -10.82 15.58
C ASN A 38 -20.93 -11.57 14.46
N SER A 39 -20.20 -12.14 13.50
CA SER A 39 -20.75 -12.98 12.43
C SER A 39 -19.94 -14.29 12.35
N PRO A 40 -20.07 -15.18 13.34
CA PRO A 40 -19.15 -16.30 13.54
C PRO A 40 -19.17 -17.33 12.39
N THR A 41 -20.29 -17.41 11.65
CA THR A 41 -20.49 -18.32 10.52
C THR A 41 -20.18 -17.71 9.17
N ASP A 42 -20.02 -16.37 9.09
CA ASP A 42 -19.65 -15.70 7.85
C ASP A 42 -18.18 -15.94 7.54
N GLN A 43 -17.88 -16.08 6.27
CA GLN A 43 -16.51 -16.18 5.77
C GLN A 43 -16.06 -14.84 5.22
N PHE A 44 -14.81 -14.47 5.51
CA PHE A 44 -14.21 -13.21 5.11
C PHE A 44 -13.00 -13.43 4.21
N GLU A 45 -12.75 -12.51 3.30
CA GLU A 45 -11.49 -12.43 2.56
C GLU A 45 -10.57 -11.48 3.33
N LEU A 46 -9.56 -12.04 4.01
CA LEU A 46 -8.73 -11.31 4.98
C LEU A 46 -7.29 -11.14 4.48
N TYR A 47 -6.88 -9.88 4.34
CA TYR A 47 -5.52 -9.45 4.06
C TYR A 47 -4.74 -9.30 5.37
N SER A 48 -4.14 -10.39 5.83
CA SER A 48 -3.31 -10.40 7.03
C SER A 48 -1.85 -10.14 6.69
N VAL A 49 -1.05 -9.67 7.66
CA VAL A 49 0.39 -9.45 7.42
C VAL A 49 1.14 -10.77 7.19
N PRO A 50 0.86 -11.86 7.93
CA PRO A 50 1.53 -13.13 7.70
C PRO A 50 1.34 -13.72 6.31
N THR A 51 0.17 -13.51 5.69
CA THR A 51 -0.12 -14.09 4.36
C THR A 51 0.40 -13.22 3.21
N PHE A 52 0.99 -12.06 3.48
CA PHE A 52 1.55 -11.19 2.44
C PHE A 52 2.54 -11.93 1.52
N GLU A 53 3.41 -12.76 2.09
CA GLU A 53 4.47 -13.48 1.35
C GLU A 53 3.89 -14.53 0.37
N THR A 54 2.67 -14.98 0.58
CA THR A 54 2.00 -15.91 -0.34
C THR A 54 1.36 -15.19 -1.53
N GLY A 55 1.17 -13.88 -1.43
CA GLY A 55 0.44 -13.07 -2.41
C GLY A 55 -1.07 -13.29 -2.41
N GLU A 56 -1.60 -14.15 -1.51
CA GLU A 56 -3.02 -14.51 -1.45
C GLU A 56 -3.63 -14.20 -0.07
N PRO A 57 -4.86 -13.66 -0.02
CA PRO A 57 -5.58 -13.48 1.23
C PRO A 57 -6.00 -14.82 1.84
N GLU A 58 -6.29 -14.84 3.12
CA GLU A 58 -6.88 -15.98 3.79
C GLU A 58 -8.41 -15.86 3.86
N PHE A 59 -9.09 -17.02 4.05
CA PHE A 59 -10.55 -17.09 4.04
C PHE A 59 -11.12 -17.68 5.34
N PRO A 60 -10.88 -17.02 6.50
CA PRO A 60 -11.35 -17.55 7.78
C PRO A 60 -12.85 -17.33 7.98
N TYR A 61 -13.45 -18.17 8.84
CA TYR A 61 -14.75 -17.86 9.43
C TYR A 61 -14.61 -16.82 10.53
N GLY A 62 -15.67 -16.05 10.78
CA GLY A 62 -15.65 -14.99 11.77
C GLY A 62 -15.25 -15.44 13.17
N LYS A 63 -15.67 -16.66 13.57
CA LYS A 63 -15.29 -17.27 14.85
C LYS A 63 -13.79 -17.50 15.01
N ASP A 64 -13.06 -17.66 13.91
CA ASP A 64 -11.62 -17.98 13.89
C ASP A 64 -10.75 -16.72 13.86
N VAL A 65 -11.36 -15.53 13.74
CA VAL A 65 -10.66 -14.24 13.72
C VAL A 65 -10.69 -13.59 15.09
N ALA A 66 -9.58 -13.67 15.80
CA ALA A 66 -9.48 -13.28 17.23
C ALA A 66 -9.55 -11.76 17.50
N SER A 67 -9.39 -10.90 16.49
CA SER A 67 -9.32 -9.44 16.70
C SER A 67 -10.08 -8.67 15.64
N SER A 68 -10.51 -7.45 15.98
CA SER A 68 -11.13 -6.53 15.03
C SER A 68 -10.21 -6.27 13.82
N LYS A 69 -10.84 -6.08 12.69
CA LYS A 69 -10.22 -5.83 11.38
C LYS A 69 -10.75 -4.52 10.81
N VAL A 70 -10.16 -4.09 9.74
CA VAL A 70 -10.58 -2.90 8.99
C VAL A 70 -11.24 -3.35 7.70
N GLU A 71 -12.42 -2.82 7.39
CA GLU A 71 -13.10 -3.07 6.12
C GLU A 71 -12.38 -2.34 4.99
N VAL A 72 -12.08 -3.06 3.90
CA VAL A 72 -11.39 -2.54 2.73
C VAL A 72 -12.17 -2.83 1.46
N GLU A 73 -11.79 -2.20 0.36
CA GLU A 73 -12.40 -2.38 -0.94
C GLU A 73 -11.37 -2.80 -1.99
N GLU A 74 -11.85 -3.38 -3.08
CA GLU A 74 -10.99 -3.68 -4.22
C GLU A 74 -10.32 -2.40 -4.74
N GLY A 75 -9.02 -2.49 -5.01
CA GLY A 75 -8.20 -1.37 -5.44
C GLY A 75 -7.53 -0.60 -4.29
N ASP A 76 -7.93 -0.80 -3.04
CA ASP A 76 -7.19 -0.23 -1.91
C ASP A 76 -5.74 -0.73 -1.90
N VAL A 77 -4.82 0.14 -1.53
CA VAL A 77 -3.40 -0.20 -1.34
C VAL A 77 -3.09 -0.26 0.15
N LEU A 78 -2.55 -1.38 0.58
CA LEU A 78 -2.20 -1.70 1.95
C LEU A 78 -0.69 -1.52 2.14
N LEU A 79 -0.30 -0.59 3.01
CA LEU A 79 1.09 -0.32 3.37
C LEU A 79 1.35 -0.81 4.80
N CYS A 80 2.29 -1.74 4.98
CA CYS A 80 2.54 -2.34 6.29
C CYS A 80 3.24 -1.36 7.24
N LYS A 81 2.67 -1.18 8.44
CA LYS A 81 3.28 -0.38 9.50
C LYS A 81 4.46 -1.07 10.16
N ILE A 82 4.36 -2.39 10.33
CA ILE A 82 5.36 -3.16 11.09
C ILE A 82 6.52 -3.58 10.20
N ASN A 83 7.73 -3.46 10.75
CA ASN A 83 8.98 -3.76 10.06
C ASN A 83 9.04 -3.07 8.69
N PRO A 84 8.97 -1.74 8.63
CA PRO A 84 8.87 -0.98 7.37
C PRO A 84 10.07 -1.19 6.44
N HIS A 85 11.20 -1.68 6.95
CA HIS A 85 12.35 -2.07 6.15
C HIS A 85 12.05 -3.21 5.15
N LEU A 86 11.04 -4.05 5.42
CA LEU A 86 10.58 -5.10 4.52
C LEU A 86 9.72 -4.57 3.38
N ASN A 87 9.31 -3.31 3.46
CA ASN A 87 8.57 -2.58 2.42
C ASN A 87 7.39 -3.36 1.83
N ARG A 88 6.54 -3.93 2.70
CA ARG A 88 5.37 -4.70 2.26
C ARG A 88 4.27 -3.75 1.83
N VAL A 89 3.93 -3.82 0.56
CA VAL A 89 2.85 -3.06 -0.07
C VAL A 89 1.96 -4.03 -0.84
N TRP A 90 0.66 -4.04 -0.58
CA TRP A 90 -0.27 -5.00 -1.15
C TRP A 90 -1.50 -4.30 -1.73
N ARG A 91 -1.84 -4.61 -2.98
CA ARG A 91 -3.10 -4.18 -3.57
C ARG A 91 -4.21 -5.18 -3.22
N VAL A 92 -5.33 -4.68 -2.74
CA VAL A 92 -6.54 -5.47 -2.53
C VAL A 92 -7.13 -5.86 -3.88
N LYS A 93 -7.20 -7.17 -4.13
CA LYS A 93 -7.83 -7.78 -5.31
C LYS A 93 -8.91 -8.71 -4.81
N ARG A 94 -10.16 -8.42 -5.15
CA ARG A 94 -11.28 -9.30 -4.76
C ARG A 94 -11.14 -10.68 -5.40
N ARG A 95 -11.14 -11.73 -4.58
CA ARG A 95 -11.11 -13.12 -5.03
C ARG A 95 -12.52 -13.73 -5.06
N MET A 96 -13.33 -13.39 -4.06
CA MET A 96 -14.68 -13.95 -3.88
C MET A 96 -15.72 -12.83 -3.83
N ALA A 97 -16.64 -12.83 -4.82
CA ALA A 97 -17.58 -11.73 -5.02
C ALA A 97 -18.50 -11.45 -3.81
N GLN A 98 -18.86 -12.50 -3.05
CA GLN A 98 -19.81 -12.39 -1.95
C GLN A 98 -19.17 -12.12 -0.60
N MET A 99 -17.83 -12.27 -0.49
CA MET A 99 -17.14 -12.10 0.78
C MET A 99 -16.84 -10.62 1.06
N LYS A 100 -16.96 -10.25 2.34
CA LYS A 100 -16.51 -8.97 2.80
C LYS A 100 -14.98 -8.97 2.88
N LEU A 101 -14.37 -7.90 2.35
CA LEU A 101 -12.92 -7.71 2.35
C LEU A 101 -12.50 -7.06 3.66
N LEU A 102 -11.58 -7.69 4.35
CA LEU A 102 -11.01 -7.21 5.59
C LEU A 102 -9.49 -7.13 5.51
N ALA A 103 -8.90 -6.22 6.25
CA ALA A 103 -7.46 -6.11 6.40
C ALA A 103 -7.07 -6.05 7.88
N SER A 104 -5.89 -6.55 8.21
CA SER A 104 -5.30 -6.37 9.54
C SER A 104 -5.16 -4.89 9.86
N SER A 105 -5.35 -4.53 11.13
CA SER A 105 -5.10 -3.16 11.62
C SER A 105 -3.62 -2.74 11.51
N GLU A 106 -2.72 -3.66 11.18
CA GLU A 106 -1.29 -3.36 10.92
C GLU A 106 -1.04 -2.76 9.53
N TRP A 107 -2.04 -2.69 8.68
CA TRP A 107 -1.97 -1.97 7.42
C TRP A 107 -2.40 -0.51 7.57
N ILE A 108 -1.70 0.39 6.90
CA ILE A 108 -2.21 1.71 6.53
C ILE A 108 -2.91 1.52 5.20
N VAL A 109 -4.19 1.85 5.15
CA VAL A 109 -5.00 1.71 3.94
C VAL A 109 -5.00 3.03 3.19
N ILE A 110 -4.72 2.96 1.89
CA ILE A 110 -4.73 4.11 0.98
C ILE A 110 -5.70 3.82 -0.14
N ARG A 111 -6.70 4.69 -0.26
CA ARG A 111 -7.72 4.68 -1.31
C ARG A 111 -7.58 5.95 -2.12
N ALA A 112 -7.17 5.83 -3.37
CA ALA A 112 -6.92 6.96 -4.25
C ALA A 112 -7.64 6.74 -5.59
N ASN A 113 -8.82 7.34 -5.75
CA ASN A 113 -9.71 7.07 -6.88
C ASN A 113 -9.17 7.58 -8.23
N GLU A 114 -8.24 8.53 -8.21
CA GLU A 114 -7.69 9.17 -9.41
C GLU A 114 -6.29 8.65 -9.78
N ILE A 115 -5.79 7.67 -9.03
CA ILE A 115 -4.47 7.06 -9.24
C ILE A 115 -4.66 5.58 -9.46
N ILE A 116 -4.00 5.04 -10.48
CA ILE A 116 -4.04 3.61 -10.75
C ILE A 116 -3.40 2.86 -9.57
N PRO A 117 -4.10 1.91 -8.92
CA PRO A 117 -3.58 1.23 -7.73
C PRO A 117 -2.22 0.56 -7.94
N GLU A 118 -1.95 0.01 -9.13
CA GLU A 118 -0.68 -0.59 -9.48
C GLU A 118 0.46 0.43 -9.50
N TYR A 119 0.19 1.64 -10.02
CA TYR A 119 1.17 2.74 -9.98
C TYR A 119 1.49 3.13 -8.54
N LEU A 120 0.45 3.22 -7.69
CA LEU A 120 0.61 3.55 -6.28
C LEU A 120 1.45 2.49 -5.55
N VAL A 121 1.23 1.19 -5.85
CA VAL A 121 2.06 0.09 -5.33
C VAL A 121 3.52 0.28 -5.74
N LEU A 122 3.79 0.49 -7.02
CA LEU A 122 5.16 0.71 -7.53
C LEU A 122 5.85 1.90 -6.85
N THR A 123 5.12 3.00 -6.71
CA THR A 123 5.62 4.21 -6.04
C THR A 123 5.98 3.93 -4.58
N MET A 124 5.11 3.23 -3.85
CA MET A 124 5.34 2.89 -2.44
C MET A 124 6.39 1.78 -2.24
N GLN A 125 6.67 0.98 -3.26
CA GLN A 125 7.76 0.01 -3.24
C GLN A 125 9.11 0.62 -3.65
N SER A 126 9.13 1.87 -4.13
CA SER A 126 10.36 2.53 -4.55
C SER A 126 11.37 2.70 -3.40
N PRO A 127 12.68 2.74 -3.70
CA PRO A 127 13.71 3.04 -2.70
C PRO A 127 13.45 4.35 -1.98
N TYR A 128 13.04 5.40 -2.70
CA TYR A 128 12.68 6.69 -2.14
C TYR A 128 11.61 6.57 -1.05
N PHE A 129 10.50 5.89 -1.34
CA PHE A 129 9.41 5.76 -0.38
C PHE A 129 9.79 4.87 0.82
N ARG A 130 10.61 3.85 0.58
CA ARG A 130 11.16 3.01 1.66
C ARG A 130 12.03 3.81 2.62
N GLU A 131 12.86 4.73 2.12
CA GLU A 131 13.65 5.64 2.97
C GLU A 131 12.76 6.53 3.83
N LEU A 132 11.68 7.09 3.26
CA LEU A 132 10.68 7.85 4.02
C LEU A 132 10.06 6.99 5.14
N MET A 133 9.69 5.75 4.85
CA MET A 133 9.12 4.83 5.84
C MET A 133 10.09 4.53 6.98
N MET A 134 11.40 4.51 6.71
CA MET A 134 12.44 4.27 7.70
C MET A 134 12.84 5.51 8.49
N SER A 135 12.60 6.70 7.97
CA SER A 135 13.02 7.97 8.62
C SER A 135 12.24 8.30 9.91
N ASN A 136 11.01 7.76 10.05
CA ASN A 136 10.11 8.08 11.15
C ASN A 136 9.52 6.81 11.79
N VAL A 137 10.41 5.97 12.33
CA VAL A 137 10.02 4.72 13.00
C VAL A 137 10.03 4.88 14.52
N SER A 138 9.15 4.13 15.20
CA SER A 138 9.19 3.90 16.63
C SER A 138 9.61 2.46 16.92
N GLY A 139 10.12 2.18 18.16
CA GLY A 139 10.54 0.83 18.55
C GLY A 139 11.99 0.54 18.21
N VAL A 140 12.93 1.27 18.80
CA VAL A 140 14.38 1.07 18.66
C VAL A 140 14.88 0.04 19.67
N GLY A 141 15.87 -0.77 19.30
CA GLY A 141 16.57 -1.66 20.24
C GLY A 141 15.94 -3.05 20.43
N GLY A 142 15.56 -3.73 19.35
CA GLY A 142 15.02 -5.09 19.38
C GLY A 142 13.51 -5.19 19.52
N SER A 143 12.82 -4.07 19.72
CA SER A 143 11.36 -3.97 19.63
C SER A 143 10.92 -3.95 18.17
N LEU A 144 9.69 -4.40 17.93
CA LEU A 144 9.07 -4.34 16.60
C LEU A 144 9.02 -2.90 16.08
N MET A 145 9.79 -2.60 15.04
CA MET A 145 9.78 -1.26 14.42
C MET A 145 8.43 -0.99 13.79
N ARG A 146 7.93 0.23 13.98
CA ARG A 146 6.64 0.66 13.43
C ARG A 146 6.75 2.02 12.76
N ALA A 147 6.33 2.12 11.51
CA ALA A 147 6.06 3.40 10.87
C ALA A 147 4.81 4.03 11.48
N GLN A 148 4.86 5.34 11.68
CA GLN A 148 3.75 6.07 12.28
C GLN A 148 2.83 6.64 11.21
N PRO A 149 1.53 6.30 11.21
CA PRO A 149 0.58 6.76 10.17
C PRO A 149 0.50 8.29 10.04
N THR A 150 0.74 9.01 11.12
CA THR A 150 0.73 10.48 11.13
C THR A 150 1.84 11.09 10.28
N PHE A 151 3.01 10.46 10.23
CA PHE A 151 4.09 10.89 9.34
C PHE A 151 3.85 10.42 7.90
N VAL A 152 3.38 9.17 7.73
CA VAL A 152 3.08 8.62 6.39
C VAL A 152 2.11 9.50 5.60
N LYS A 153 1.12 10.08 6.26
CA LYS A 153 0.19 11.03 5.65
C LYS A 153 0.87 12.25 5.02
N GLN A 154 2.01 12.68 5.55
CA GLN A 154 2.75 13.86 5.08
C GLN A 154 3.77 13.53 3.99
N TYR A 155 4.01 12.25 3.70
CA TYR A 155 4.96 11.86 2.67
C TYR A 155 4.47 12.29 1.30
N MET A 156 5.38 12.85 0.53
CA MET A 156 5.10 13.30 -0.82
C MET A 156 5.41 12.19 -1.81
N ILE A 157 4.54 12.03 -2.79
CA ILE A 157 4.72 11.08 -3.88
C ILE A 157 4.52 11.79 -5.22
N PRO A 158 5.29 11.42 -6.27
CA PRO A 158 5.14 11.99 -7.59
C PRO A 158 4.00 11.33 -8.34
N ILE A 159 3.10 12.12 -8.91
CA ILE A 159 1.95 11.62 -9.66
C ILE A 159 2.02 12.12 -11.11
N PRO A 160 2.23 11.21 -12.08
CA PRO A 160 2.13 11.52 -13.49
C PRO A 160 0.67 11.53 -13.99
N PRO A 161 0.41 12.08 -15.17
CA PRO A 161 -0.86 11.89 -15.87
C PRO A 161 -1.20 10.39 -16.04
N VAL A 162 -2.50 10.05 -16.06
CA VAL A 162 -2.97 8.65 -16.06
C VAL A 162 -2.32 7.80 -17.16
N ARG A 163 -2.21 8.31 -18.39
CA ARG A 163 -1.54 7.60 -19.50
C ARG A 163 -0.07 7.30 -19.22
N GLU A 164 0.59 8.15 -18.46
CA GLU A 164 1.97 7.93 -18.05
C GLU A 164 2.07 6.87 -16.95
N GLN A 165 1.10 6.85 -16.01
CA GLN A 165 0.99 5.77 -15.01
C GLN A 165 0.85 4.41 -15.71
N GLU A 166 -0.05 4.29 -16.70
CA GLU A 166 -0.26 3.08 -17.49
C GLU A 166 1.05 2.64 -18.16
N ARG A 167 1.75 3.58 -18.83
CA ARG A 167 3.03 3.31 -19.50
C ARG A 167 4.11 2.81 -18.54
N ILE A 168 4.19 3.39 -17.34
CA ILE A 168 5.14 2.99 -16.31
C ILE A 168 4.84 1.57 -15.84
N ILE A 169 3.58 1.28 -15.54
CA ILE A 169 3.12 -0.05 -15.11
C ILE A 169 3.50 -1.11 -16.15
N GLU A 170 3.17 -0.86 -17.42
CA GLU A 170 3.50 -1.77 -18.52
C GLU A 170 5.01 -2.00 -18.65
N LYS A 171 5.82 -0.93 -18.56
CA LYS A 171 7.27 -1.04 -18.65
C LYS A 171 7.87 -1.83 -17.49
N VAL A 172 7.43 -1.59 -16.27
CA VAL A 172 7.89 -2.34 -15.10
C VAL A 172 7.51 -3.82 -15.23
N ALA A 173 6.29 -4.13 -15.67
CA ALA A 173 5.86 -5.51 -15.92
C ALA A 173 6.72 -6.21 -16.98
N GLN A 174 7.07 -5.52 -18.08
CA GLN A 174 7.98 -6.05 -19.10
C GLN A 174 9.39 -6.33 -18.54
N PHE A 175 9.94 -5.41 -17.75
CA PHE A 175 11.25 -5.62 -17.13
C PHE A 175 11.26 -6.80 -16.16
N ASN A 176 10.24 -6.95 -15.34
CA ASN A 176 10.12 -8.08 -14.43
C ASN A 176 10.08 -9.41 -15.20
N LEU A 177 9.32 -9.49 -16.30
CA LEU A 177 9.28 -10.68 -17.16
C LEU A 177 10.67 -11.01 -17.75
N TYR A 178 11.45 -10.01 -18.17
CA TYR A 178 12.82 -10.24 -18.64
C TYR A 178 13.73 -10.75 -17.53
N ILE A 179 13.64 -10.18 -16.32
CA ILE A 179 14.42 -10.63 -15.17
C ILE A 179 14.08 -12.08 -14.83
N ASP A 180 12.80 -12.44 -14.76
CA ASP A 180 12.35 -13.80 -14.48
C ASP A 180 12.83 -14.80 -15.54
N THR A 181 12.80 -14.39 -16.82
CA THR A 181 13.31 -15.21 -17.94
C THR A 181 14.81 -15.45 -17.78
N ILE A 182 15.58 -14.41 -17.46
CA ILE A 182 17.04 -14.56 -17.24
C ILE A 182 17.30 -15.45 -16.03
N ALA A 183 16.60 -15.21 -14.92
CA ALA A 183 16.75 -15.99 -13.69
C ALA A 183 16.48 -17.49 -13.92
N SER A 184 15.49 -17.83 -14.75
CA SER A 184 15.13 -19.22 -15.07
C SER A 184 16.13 -19.91 -16.03
N THR A 185 17.01 -19.15 -16.68
CA THR A 185 18.04 -19.68 -17.61
C THR A 185 19.42 -19.80 -16.97
N LEU A 186 19.58 -19.28 -15.76
CA LEU A 186 20.83 -19.43 -15.03
C LEU A 186 20.87 -20.81 -14.32
N PRO A 187 22.02 -21.52 -14.38
CA PRO A 187 22.18 -22.84 -13.77
C PRO A 187 22.14 -22.81 -12.26
#